data_2bda9ca288c109f2a9dd3d5fad5f86de
#
_entry.id   2bda9ca288c109f2a9dd3d5fad5f86de
#
_cell.length_a   1.000
_cell.length_b   1.000
_cell.length_c   1.000
_cell.angle_alpha   90.00
_cell.angle_beta   90.00
_cell.angle_gamma   90.00
#
_symmetry.space_group_name_H-M   'P 1'
#
loop_
_entity.id
_entity.type
_entity.pdbx_description
1 polymer ?
#
loop_
_entity_poly.entity_id
_entity_poly.type
_entity_poly.pdbx_seq_one_letter_code
_entity_poly.pdbx_strand_id
1 'polypeptide(L)'
;MQQRLYFLPLPQGQRSFRPILAISPTSVQRTDPLYQAVLADAKFHEQLLVFDRDLSATARAAGCHQCGGALHSAQFTRKPRGGPPGLGPAYGQRFSFCCAADGCRKRKTPPSLRFLGRKVYLATVITLISAMLLGTTPARLARLSAVPGIDRRTLVRRRTWWRSTLTDGSFAPVAKAALVPPLEIAGLPVSLLDRFAGGLDQKLIALLRFRGPLTGGASAMHVV
;
A
#
# COMPACT_ATOMS: atom_id res chain seq x y z
N MET A 1 -9.89 24.96 -63.87
CA MET A 1 -10.99 24.87 -62.90
C MET A 1 -10.40 24.80 -61.49
N GLN A 2 -10.40 25.90 -60.75
CA GLN A 2 -9.90 25.98 -59.38
C GLN A 2 -11.07 25.76 -58.41
N GLN A 3 -11.02 24.71 -57.62
CA GLN A 3 -11.99 24.48 -56.55
C GLN A 3 -11.57 25.30 -55.32
N ARG A 4 -12.37 26.30 -54.95
CA ARG A 4 -12.24 27.03 -53.68
C ARG A 4 -12.86 26.20 -52.56
N LEU A 5 -12.04 25.75 -51.62
CA LEU A 5 -12.49 25.19 -50.36
C LEU A 5 -12.93 26.33 -49.44
N TYR A 6 -14.21 26.36 -49.12
CA TYR A 6 -14.77 27.24 -48.10
C TYR A 6 -14.56 26.61 -46.73
N PHE A 7 -13.68 27.21 -45.91
CA PHE A 7 -13.61 26.93 -44.49
C PHE A 7 -14.76 27.68 -43.79
N LEU A 8 -15.73 26.92 -43.27
CA LEU A 8 -16.71 27.42 -42.31
C LEU A 8 -16.03 27.46 -40.93
N PRO A 9 -16.05 28.60 -40.19
CA PRO A 9 -15.56 28.63 -38.82
C PRO A 9 -16.51 27.86 -37.93
N LEU A 10 -15.95 26.84 -37.22
CA LEU A 10 -16.67 26.15 -36.16
C LEU A 10 -16.98 27.11 -35.02
N PRO A 11 -18.20 27.09 -34.44
CA PRO A 11 -18.54 27.94 -33.31
C PRO A 11 -17.67 27.56 -32.12
N GLN A 12 -16.85 28.49 -31.64
CA GLN A 12 -16.09 28.40 -30.40
C GLN A 12 -17.06 28.40 -29.21
N GLY A 13 -17.62 27.24 -28.89
CA GLY A 13 -18.29 27.04 -27.62
C GLY A 13 -17.24 26.96 -26.53
N GLN A 14 -16.97 28.06 -25.85
CA GLN A 14 -16.26 28.06 -24.58
C GLN A 14 -17.06 27.27 -23.56
N ARG A 15 -16.94 25.96 -23.58
CA ARG A 15 -17.28 25.13 -22.43
C ARG A 15 -16.05 25.12 -21.52
N SER A 16 -16.10 25.93 -20.47
CA SER A 16 -15.28 25.77 -19.29
C SER A 16 -15.29 24.29 -18.89
N PHE A 17 -14.23 23.56 -19.14
CA PHE A 17 -13.97 22.30 -18.48
C PHE A 17 -13.78 22.63 -16.99
N ARG A 18 -14.87 22.64 -16.24
CA ARG A 18 -14.76 22.48 -14.79
C ARG A 18 -14.17 21.09 -14.57
N PRO A 19 -13.05 20.95 -13.88
CA PRO A 19 -12.59 19.64 -13.45
C PRO A 19 -13.65 19.07 -12.51
N ILE A 20 -14.48 18.17 -13.02
CA ILE A 20 -15.37 17.34 -12.21
C ILE A 20 -14.44 16.39 -11.48
N LEU A 21 -14.16 16.72 -10.26
CA LEU A 21 -13.76 15.95 -9.10
C LEU A 21 -12.96 16.86 -8.15
N ALA A 22 -13.56 17.97 -7.78
CA ALA A 22 -13.29 18.49 -6.45
C ALA A 22 -13.84 17.41 -5.50
N ILE A 23 -12.97 16.55 -4.96
CA ILE A 23 -13.30 15.75 -3.80
C ILE A 23 -13.74 16.75 -2.75
N SER A 24 -15.06 16.83 -2.53
CA SER A 24 -15.64 17.81 -1.61
C SER A 24 -14.90 17.64 -0.26
N PRO A 25 -14.45 18.72 0.37
CA PRO A 25 -13.79 18.63 1.68
C PRO A 25 -14.64 17.86 2.70
N THR A 26 -15.94 17.80 2.51
CA THR A 26 -16.89 17.02 3.30
C THR A 26 -16.73 15.51 3.17
N SER A 27 -16.29 14.98 2.03
CA SER A 27 -16.08 13.53 1.85
C SER A 27 -14.82 13.06 2.57
N VAL A 28 -13.77 13.86 2.57
CA VAL A 28 -12.52 13.57 3.29
C VAL A 28 -12.73 13.64 4.81
N GLN A 29 -13.60 14.53 5.30
CA GLN A 29 -13.91 14.62 6.72
C GLN A 29 -14.71 13.43 7.24
N ARG A 30 -15.57 12.80 6.42
CA ARG A 30 -16.38 11.62 6.80
C ARG A 30 -15.56 10.33 6.89
N THR A 31 -14.44 10.23 6.20
CA THR A 31 -13.61 9.01 6.19
C THR A 31 -12.62 8.94 7.36
N ASP A 32 -12.26 10.06 7.98
CA ASP A 32 -11.29 10.07 9.07
C ASP A 32 -11.71 9.21 10.29
N PRO A 33 -12.95 9.27 10.79
CA PRO A 33 -13.39 8.42 11.90
C PRO A 33 -13.32 6.93 11.56
N LEU A 34 -13.71 6.55 10.33
CA LEU A 34 -13.64 5.16 9.88
C LEU A 34 -12.18 4.67 9.80
N TYR A 35 -11.28 5.49 9.30
CA TYR A 35 -9.85 5.16 9.24
C TYR A 35 -9.23 5.02 10.63
N GLN A 36 -9.62 5.87 11.57
CA GLN A 36 -9.20 5.78 12.96
C GLN A 36 -9.76 4.52 13.64
N ALA A 37 -11.02 4.15 13.38
CA ALA A 37 -11.62 2.93 13.90
C ALA A 37 -10.84 1.69 13.46
N VAL A 38 -10.50 1.57 12.17
CA VAL A 38 -9.70 0.44 11.67
C VAL A 38 -8.28 0.45 12.24
N LEU A 39 -7.66 1.62 12.45
CA LEU A 39 -6.35 1.71 13.07
C LEU A 39 -6.36 1.24 14.54
N ALA A 40 -7.46 1.43 15.25
CA ALA A 40 -7.64 1.02 16.64
C ALA A 40 -8.16 -0.42 16.80
N ASP A 41 -8.63 -1.05 15.72
CA ASP A 41 -9.24 -2.38 15.78
C ASP A 41 -8.18 -3.49 15.88
N ALA A 42 -8.03 -4.05 17.08
CA ALA A 42 -7.12 -5.16 17.35
C ALA A 42 -7.46 -6.41 16.51
N LYS A 43 -8.75 -6.71 16.28
CA LYS A 43 -9.18 -7.88 15.49
C LYS A 43 -8.74 -7.76 14.04
N PHE A 44 -8.86 -6.56 13.45
CA PHE A 44 -8.34 -6.31 12.11
C PHE A 44 -6.82 -6.56 12.04
N HIS A 45 -6.06 -6.11 13.02
CA HIS A 45 -4.62 -6.35 13.08
C HIS A 45 -4.30 -7.84 13.26
N GLU A 46 -5.03 -8.57 14.09
CA GLU A 46 -4.87 -10.02 14.25
C GLU A 46 -5.14 -10.76 12.94
N GLN A 47 -6.16 -10.36 12.19
CA GLN A 47 -6.44 -10.91 10.86
C GLN A 47 -5.26 -10.71 9.89
N LEU A 48 -4.58 -9.57 9.92
CA LEU A 48 -3.37 -9.36 9.13
C LEU A 48 -2.22 -10.31 9.52
N LEU A 49 -2.15 -10.70 10.79
CA LEU A 49 -1.19 -11.72 11.24
C LEU A 49 -1.53 -13.10 10.68
N VAL A 50 -2.81 -13.48 10.63
CA VAL A 50 -3.26 -14.74 10.01
C VAL A 50 -2.83 -14.78 8.54
N PHE A 51 -3.12 -13.74 7.77
CA PHE A 51 -2.67 -13.67 6.38
C PHE A 51 -1.15 -13.76 6.22
N ASP A 52 -0.38 -13.15 7.10
CA ASP A 52 1.08 -13.25 7.05
C ASP A 52 1.57 -14.68 7.38
N ARG A 53 0.85 -15.42 8.23
CA ARG A 53 1.14 -16.86 8.48
C ARG A 53 0.90 -17.70 7.23
N ASP A 54 -0.20 -17.48 6.54
CA ASP A 54 -0.54 -18.20 5.29
C ASP A 54 0.50 -17.92 4.18
N LEU A 55 0.87 -16.66 4.00
CA LEU A 55 1.93 -16.27 3.07
C LEU A 55 3.28 -16.89 3.45
N SER A 56 3.55 -17.01 4.74
CA SER A 56 4.75 -17.65 5.27
C SER A 56 4.75 -19.16 5.01
N ALA A 57 3.62 -19.84 5.24
CA ALA A 57 3.45 -21.26 4.97
C ALA A 57 3.64 -21.57 3.48
N THR A 58 3.01 -20.81 2.61
CA THR A 58 3.17 -20.92 1.15
C THR A 58 4.62 -20.74 0.72
N ALA A 59 5.29 -19.71 1.24
CA ALA A 59 6.70 -19.46 0.92
C ALA A 59 7.63 -20.58 1.41
N ARG A 60 7.32 -21.21 2.54
CA ARG A 60 8.07 -22.34 3.08
C ARG A 60 7.87 -23.59 2.23
N ALA A 61 6.63 -23.89 1.85
CA ALA A 61 6.29 -25.03 1.00
C ALA A 61 6.96 -24.95 -0.38
N ALA A 62 7.07 -23.75 -0.95
CA ALA A 62 7.74 -23.51 -2.22
C ALA A 62 9.27 -23.70 -2.17
N GLY A 63 9.88 -23.90 -0.99
CA GLY A 63 11.31 -24.11 -0.86
C GLY A 63 12.19 -22.90 -1.19
N CYS A 64 13.48 -23.15 -1.28
CA CYS A 64 14.47 -22.13 -1.61
C CYS A 64 14.41 -21.77 -3.11
N HIS A 65 14.32 -20.50 -3.42
CA HIS A 65 14.25 -20.02 -4.82
C HIS A 65 15.56 -20.24 -5.61
N GLN A 66 16.68 -20.48 -4.89
CA GLN A 66 17.99 -20.65 -5.51
C GLN A 66 18.30 -22.11 -5.85
N CYS A 67 17.94 -23.05 -4.94
CA CYS A 67 18.33 -24.45 -5.06
C CYS A 67 17.20 -25.44 -4.81
N GLY A 68 15.95 -24.98 -4.59
CA GLY A 68 14.81 -25.85 -4.26
C GLY A 68 14.85 -26.46 -2.85
N GLY A 69 15.94 -26.33 -2.11
CA GLY A 69 16.14 -26.98 -0.82
C GLY A 69 15.17 -26.52 0.27
N ALA A 70 15.05 -27.32 1.34
CA ALA A 70 14.19 -27.03 2.49
C ALA A 70 14.53 -25.69 3.16
N LEU A 71 13.51 -25.05 3.71
CA LEU A 71 13.63 -23.76 4.38
C LEU A 71 13.44 -23.93 5.90
N HIS A 72 14.43 -23.54 6.68
CA HIS A 72 14.37 -23.45 8.13
C HIS A 72 13.91 -22.07 8.57
N SER A 73 13.14 -22.01 9.65
CA SER A 73 12.65 -20.76 10.24
C SER A 73 13.82 -19.90 10.73
N ALA A 74 13.84 -18.65 10.30
CA ALA A 74 14.83 -17.64 10.69
C ALA A 74 14.11 -16.31 10.98
N GLN A 75 13.04 -16.40 11.77
CA GLN A 75 12.21 -15.27 12.17
C GLN A 75 13.02 -14.27 13.00
N PHE A 76 12.59 -13.01 12.94
CA PHE A 76 13.22 -11.96 13.75
C PHE A 76 12.18 -10.98 14.27
N THR A 77 12.42 -10.46 15.46
CA THR A 77 11.54 -9.51 16.11
C THR A 77 11.67 -8.13 15.47
N ARG A 78 10.53 -7.50 15.21
CA ARG A 78 10.39 -6.10 14.84
C ARG A 78 9.71 -5.34 15.98
N LYS A 79 9.96 -4.05 16.07
CA LYS A 79 9.25 -3.16 17.00
C LYS A 79 8.31 -2.26 16.17
N PRO A 80 7.14 -2.76 15.74
CA PRO A 80 6.21 -1.99 14.92
C PRO A 80 5.64 -0.81 15.71
N ARG A 81 5.46 0.32 15.04
CA ARG A 81 4.84 1.51 15.60
C ARG A 81 3.48 1.79 14.96
N GLY A 82 2.59 2.41 15.74
CA GLY A 82 1.29 2.88 15.29
C GLY A 82 0.16 1.85 15.30
N GLY A 83 0.38 0.66 15.83
CA GLY A 83 -0.68 -0.31 16.08
C GLY A 83 -1.45 -0.01 17.38
N PRO A 84 -2.64 -0.61 17.57
CA PRO A 84 -3.39 -0.51 18.81
C PRO A 84 -2.63 -1.16 19.98
N PRO A 85 -2.94 -0.78 21.22
CA PRO A 85 -2.43 -1.45 22.40
C PRO A 85 -2.94 -2.91 22.46
N GLY A 86 -2.21 -3.78 23.17
CA GLY A 86 -2.65 -5.15 23.41
C GLY A 86 -2.33 -6.16 22.32
N LEU A 87 -1.70 -5.77 21.21
CA LEU A 87 -1.19 -6.74 20.22
C LEU A 87 -0.10 -7.60 20.85
N GLY A 88 -0.31 -8.92 20.85
CA GLY A 88 0.59 -9.88 21.44
C GLY A 88 2.01 -9.89 20.80
N PRO A 89 3.01 -10.49 21.46
CA PRO A 89 4.39 -10.48 21.00
C PRO A 89 4.57 -11.12 19.62
N ALA A 90 3.70 -12.09 19.26
CA ALA A 90 3.70 -12.73 17.95
C ALA A 90 3.44 -11.73 16.81
N TYR A 91 2.72 -10.62 17.08
CA TYR A 91 2.46 -9.59 16.08
C TYR A 91 3.74 -8.88 15.63
N GLY A 92 4.72 -8.76 16.50
CA GLY A 92 6.03 -8.16 16.21
C GLY A 92 6.98 -9.08 15.42
N GLN A 93 6.67 -10.39 15.30
CA GLN A 93 7.54 -11.33 14.61
C GLN A 93 7.43 -11.20 13.09
N ARG A 94 8.55 -10.97 12.42
CA ARG A 94 8.67 -10.97 10.96
C ARG A 94 9.09 -12.36 10.49
N PHE A 95 8.24 -13.01 9.71
CA PHE A 95 8.55 -14.31 9.13
C PHE A 95 9.72 -14.19 8.14
N SER A 96 10.66 -15.09 8.26
CA SER A 96 11.83 -15.22 7.39
C SER A 96 12.35 -16.65 7.47
N PHE A 97 13.01 -17.09 6.43
CA PHE A 97 13.57 -18.42 6.31
C PHE A 97 15.02 -18.35 5.85
N CYS A 98 15.77 -19.40 6.17
CA CYS A 98 17.10 -19.64 5.66
C CYS A 98 17.12 -21.03 5.00
N CYS A 99 17.75 -21.15 3.84
CA CYS A 99 17.92 -22.43 3.17
C CYS A 99 18.77 -23.37 4.03
N ALA A 100 18.33 -24.61 4.14
CA ALA A 100 19.01 -25.66 4.90
C ALA A 100 20.21 -26.24 4.15
N ALA A 101 20.23 -26.18 2.81
CA ALA A 101 21.28 -26.77 1.99
C ALA A 101 22.63 -26.11 2.25
N ASP A 102 23.64 -26.93 2.50
CA ASP A 102 25.02 -26.48 2.65
C ASP A 102 25.51 -25.84 1.35
N GLY A 103 26.24 -24.74 1.49
CA GLY A 103 26.69 -23.92 0.34
C GLY A 103 25.65 -22.95 -0.20
N CYS A 104 24.35 -23.11 0.10
CA CYS A 104 23.32 -22.18 -0.33
C CYS A 104 23.01 -21.09 0.70
N ARG A 105 22.52 -21.45 1.88
CA ARG A 105 22.21 -20.57 3.03
C ARG A 105 21.45 -19.28 2.67
N LYS A 106 20.80 -19.23 1.52
CA LYS A 106 20.06 -18.02 1.07
C LYS A 106 18.86 -17.76 1.96
N ARG A 107 18.67 -16.48 2.30
CA ARG A 107 17.52 -16.04 3.09
C ARG A 107 16.32 -15.73 2.17
N LYS A 108 15.14 -16.21 2.58
CA LYS A 108 13.86 -15.89 1.94
C LYS A 108 12.95 -15.22 2.95
N THR A 109 12.51 -14.01 2.66
CA THR A 109 11.56 -13.26 3.49
C THR A 109 10.25 -13.13 2.72
N PRO A 110 9.16 -13.81 3.15
CA PRO A 110 7.88 -13.78 2.47
C PRO A 110 7.31 -12.35 2.37
N PRO A 111 6.34 -12.08 1.48
CA PRO A 111 5.51 -10.89 1.55
C PRO A 111 4.85 -10.71 2.91
N SER A 112 4.40 -9.51 3.24
CA SER A 112 3.69 -9.24 4.49
C SER A 112 2.67 -8.13 4.34
N LEU A 113 1.49 -8.33 4.92
CA LEU A 113 0.46 -7.32 5.02
C LEU A 113 0.73 -6.36 6.19
N ARG A 114 1.39 -6.85 7.26
CA ARG A 114 1.68 -6.05 8.46
C ARG A 114 2.84 -5.08 8.26
N PHE A 115 3.88 -5.48 7.55
CA PHE A 115 5.13 -4.72 7.47
C PHE A 115 5.41 -4.22 6.06
N LEU A 116 5.76 -2.97 5.93
CA LEU A 116 6.19 -2.35 4.69
C LEU A 116 7.73 -2.42 4.58
N GLY A 117 8.26 -3.59 4.21
CA GLY A 117 9.71 -3.82 4.08
C GLY A 117 10.45 -3.50 5.38
N ARG A 118 11.51 -2.70 5.30
CA ARG A 118 12.33 -2.30 6.46
C ARG A 118 11.72 -1.16 7.31
N LYS A 119 10.50 -0.70 6.99
CA LYS A 119 9.89 0.43 7.68
C LYS A 119 9.43 0.06 9.09
N VAL A 120 9.52 1.01 10.02
CA VAL A 120 9.18 0.82 11.44
C VAL A 120 7.67 0.80 11.65
N TYR A 121 6.95 1.68 10.94
CA TYR A 121 5.49 1.78 11.07
C TYR A 121 4.79 0.65 10.34
N LEU A 122 3.67 0.19 10.90
CA LEU A 122 2.80 -0.80 10.28
C LEU A 122 2.31 -0.32 8.91
N ALA A 123 2.12 -1.26 8.02
CA ALA A 123 1.68 -1.00 6.65
C ALA A 123 0.31 -0.31 6.60
N THR A 124 -0.65 -0.78 7.41
CA THR A 124 -1.98 -0.19 7.56
C THR A 124 -1.90 1.26 8.01
N VAL A 125 -1.11 1.53 9.05
CA VAL A 125 -0.91 2.88 9.59
C VAL A 125 -0.40 3.84 8.50
N ILE A 126 0.63 3.44 7.77
CA ILE A 126 1.18 4.26 6.69
C ILE A 126 0.15 4.50 5.59
N THR A 127 -0.63 3.48 5.22
CA THR A 127 -1.65 3.59 4.17
C THR A 127 -2.76 4.55 4.57
N LEU A 128 -3.38 4.33 5.73
CA LEU A 128 -4.52 5.13 6.18
C LEU A 128 -4.15 6.57 6.49
N ILE A 129 -3.02 6.80 7.16
CA ILE A 129 -2.57 8.16 7.43
C ILE A 129 -2.22 8.88 6.12
N SER A 130 -1.61 8.19 5.14
CA SER A 130 -1.38 8.79 3.84
C SER A 130 -2.69 9.16 3.13
N ALA A 131 -3.74 8.34 3.28
CA ALA A 131 -5.07 8.62 2.75
C ALA A 131 -5.71 9.85 3.43
N MET A 132 -5.61 9.94 4.75
CA MET A 132 -6.13 11.08 5.53
C MET A 132 -5.40 12.40 5.25
N LEU A 133 -4.20 12.36 4.68
CA LEU A 133 -3.42 13.55 4.30
C LEU A 133 -3.87 14.18 2.96
N LEU A 134 -4.75 13.54 2.21
CA LEU A 134 -5.23 14.09 0.96
C LEU A 134 -6.12 15.32 1.20
N GLY A 135 -5.73 16.48 0.65
CA GLY A 135 -6.49 17.73 0.81
C GLY A 135 -6.45 18.34 2.21
N THR A 136 -5.46 18.01 3.06
CA THR A 136 -5.42 18.48 4.44
C THR A 136 -4.78 19.86 4.61
N THR A 137 -5.31 20.63 5.57
CA THR A 137 -4.68 21.85 6.08
C THR A 137 -3.50 21.52 7.02
N PRO A 138 -2.55 22.45 7.23
CA PRO A 138 -1.45 22.25 8.18
C PRO A 138 -1.91 21.88 9.60
N ALA A 139 -3.00 22.49 10.08
CA ALA A 139 -3.56 22.20 11.39
C ALA A 139 -4.11 20.77 11.51
N ARG A 140 -4.76 20.27 10.46
CA ARG A 140 -5.24 18.89 10.40
C ARG A 140 -4.08 17.91 10.33
N LEU A 141 -3.05 18.22 9.55
CA LEU A 141 -1.82 17.43 9.48
C LEU A 141 -1.17 17.27 10.86
N ALA A 142 -1.10 18.33 11.66
CA ALA A 142 -0.58 18.27 13.02
C ALA A 142 -1.39 17.32 13.92
N ARG A 143 -2.73 17.37 13.85
CA ARG A 143 -3.60 16.45 14.60
C ARG A 143 -3.43 14.99 14.18
N LEU A 144 -3.36 14.72 12.88
CA LEU A 144 -3.17 13.38 12.36
C LEU A 144 -1.79 12.78 12.69
N SER A 145 -0.76 13.60 12.80
CA SER A 145 0.58 13.13 13.18
C SER A 145 0.68 12.82 14.66
N ALA A 146 -0.13 13.46 15.50
CA ALA A 146 -0.11 13.25 16.96
C ALA A 146 -0.64 11.86 17.37
N VAL A 147 -1.67 11.36 16.71
CA VAL A 147 -2.34 10.10 17.08
C VAL A 147 -1.39 8.88 17.08
N PRO A 148 -0.64 8.57 15.99
CA PRO A 148 0.33 7.48 15.98
C PRO A 148 1.77 7.91 16.31
N GLY A 149 2.01 9.16 16.74
CA GLY A 149 3.35 9.69 17.01
C GLY A 149 4.26 9.71 15.76
N ILE A 150 3.68 9.97 14.58
CA ILE A 150 4.43 9.98 13.31
C ILE A 150 4.85 11.41 12.95
N ASP A 151 6.16 11.61 12.78
CA ASP A 151 6.71 12.88 12.32
C ASP A 151 6.20 13.31 10.94
N ARG A 152 5.94 14.61 10.78
CA ARG A 152 5.45 15.23 9.53
C ARG A 152 6.32 14.86 8.31
N ARG A 153 7.65 14.87 8.47
CA ARG A 153 8.58 14.51 7.38
C ARG A 153 8.39 13.07 6.93
N THR A 154 8.08 12.18 7.87
CA THR A 154 7.79 10.78 7.56
C THR A 154 6.50 10.68 6.75
N LEU A 155 5.47 11.41 7.07
CA LEU A 155 4.21 11.44 6.34
C LEU A 155 4.40 11.94 4.91
N VAL A 156 5.10 13.06 4.72
CA VAL A 156 5.41 13.62 3.39
C VAL A 156 6.19 12.60 2.55
N ARG A 157 7.25 11.99 3.12
CA ARG A 157 8.02 10.95 2.44
C ARG A 157 7.18 9.74 2.04
N ARG A 158 6.16 9.36 2.85
CA ARG A 158 5.26 8.25 2.50
C ARG A 158 4.33 8.59 1.36
N ARG A 159 3.82 9.81 1.31
CA ARG A 159 3.01 10.29 0.20
C ARG A 159 3.82 10.30 -1.12
N THR A 160 5.04 10.81 -1.08
CA THR A 160 5.95 10.76 -2.22
C THR A 160 6.25 9.32 -2.64
N TRP A 161 6.49 8.44 -1.67
CA TRP A 161 6.73 7.01 -1.92
C TRP A 161 5.56 6.33 -2.65
N TRP A 162 4.31 6.62 -2.28
CA TRP A 162 3.15 6.07 -2.99
C TRP A 162 3.18 6.44 -4.47
N ARG A 163 3.49 7.69 -4.78
CA ARG A 163 3.56 8.19 -6.15
C ARG A 163 4.72 7.53 -6.91
N SER A 164 5.94 7.64 -6.41
CA SER A 164 7.13 7.10 -7.08
C SER A 164 7.08 5.59 -7.27
N THR A 165 6.55 4.84 -6.30
CA THR A 165 6.48 3.37 -6.39
C THR A 165 5.54 2.90 -7.51
N LEU A 166 4.43 3.62 -7.74
CA LEU A 166 3.46 3.25 -8.77
C LEU A 166 3.75 3.88 -10.14
N THR A 167 4.65 4.86 -10.21
CA THR A 167 5.02 5.53 -11.50
C THR A 167 6.35 5.05 -12.05
N ASP A 168 7.37 4.93 -11.21
CA ASP A 168 8.77 4.84 -11.62
C ASP A 168 9.48 3.58 -11.13
N GLY A 169 8.90 2.88 -10.14
CA GLY A 169 9.50 1.69 -9.54
C GLY A 169 9.36 0.43 -10.40
N SER A 170 10.11 -0.61 -10.09
CA SER A 170 10.00 -1.94 -10.71
C SER A 170 8.60 -2.57 -10.60
N PHE A 171 7.79 -2.09 -9.67
CA PHE A 171 6.38 -2.48 -9.51
C PHE A 171 5.43 -1.73 -10.46
N ALA A 172 5.85 -0.61 -11.06
CA ALA A 172 5.00 0.22 -11.90
C ALA A 172 4.41 -0.51 -13.12
N PRO A 173 5.14 -1.35 -13.87
CA PRO A 173 4.56 -2.10 -14.99
C PRO A 173 3.44 -3.04 -14.53
N VAL A 174 3.65 -3.78 -13.43
CA VAL A 174 2.65 -4.69 -12.85
C VAL A 174 1.42 -3.93 -12.38
N ALA A 175 1.62 -2.80 -11.68
CA ALA A 175 0.53 -1.95 -11.22
C ALA A 175 -0.29 -1.37 -12.39
N LYS A 176 0.37 -0.92 -13.45
CA LYS A 176 -0.30 -0.38 -14.65
C LYS A 176 -1.10 -1.45 -15.39
N ALA A 177 -0.57 -2.65 -15.54
CA ALA A 177 -1.26 -3.76 -16.19
C ALA A 177 -2.50 -4.23 -15.42
N ALA A 178 -2.45 -4.20 -14.08
CA ALA A 178 -3.55 -4.65 -13.22
C ALA A 178 -4.64 -3.58 -13.00
N LEU A 179 -4.41 -2.32 -13.37
CA LEU A 179 -5.30 -1.20 -13.06
C LEU A 179 -5.86 -0.54 -14.32
N VAL A 180 -7.00 -1.07 -14.78
CA VAL A 180 -7.76 -0.51 -15.91
C VAL A 180 -9.13 -0.05 -15.38
N PRO A 181 -9.55 1.19 -15.64
CA PRO A 181 -8.87 2.32 -16.31
C PRO A 181 -7.67 2.84 -15.48
N PRO A 182 -6.80 3.68 -16.09
CA PRO A 182 -5.59 4.20 -15.42
C PRO A 182 -5.90 4.86 -14.07
N LEU A 183 -4.96 4.73 -13.14
CA LEU A 183 -5.09 5.23 -11.77
C LEU A 183 -4.77 6.73 -11.70
N GLU A 184 -5.57 7.49 -10.95
CA GLU A 184 -5.25 8.87 -10.62
C GLU A 184 -4.11 8.94 -9.59
N ILE A 185 -2.91 9.27 -10.07
CA ILE A 185 -1.68 9.29 -9.25
C ILE A 185 -1.74 10.37 -8.16
N ALA A 186 -2.38 11.53 -8.45
CA ALA A 186 -2.50 12.61 -7.48
C ALA A 186 -3.33 12.20 -6.26
N GLY A 187 -4.34 11.34 -6.45
CA GLY A 187 -5.24 10.82 -5.43
C GLY A 187 -4.71 9.69 -4.57
N LEU A 188 -3.48 9.20 -4.81
CA LEU A 188 -2.92 8.07 -4.06
C LEU A 188 -2.75 8.39 -2.55
N PRO A 189 -3.04 7.40 -1.67
CA PRO A 189 -3.49 6.03 -1.93
C PRO A 189 -5.01 5.85 -2.02
N VAL A 190 -5.82 6.90 -1.90
CA VAL A 190 -7.30 6.84 -1.90
C VAL A 190 -7.81 6.31 -3.23
N SER A 191 -7.32 6.86 -4.35
CA SER A 191 -7.69 6.42 -5.69
C SER A 191 -7.42 4.93 -5.94
N LEU A 192 -6.42 4.35 -5.27
CA LEU A 192 -6.13 2.93 -5.31
C LEU A 192 -7.07 2.13 -4.39
N LEU A 193 -7.36 2.63 -3.18
CA LEU A 193 -8.33 2.01 -2.26
C LEU A 193 -9.71 1.88 -2.90
N ASP A 194 -10.13 2.88 -3.66
CA ASP A 194 -11.46 2.90 -4.31
C ASP A 194 -11.59 1.92 -5.48
N ARG A 195 -10.49 1.30 -5.92
CA ARG A 195 -10.52 0.22 -6.92
C ARG A 195 -10.93 -1.12 -6.35
N PHE A 196 -10.87 -1.29 -5.05
CA PHE A 196 -11.23 -2.54 -4.39
C PHE A 196 -12.68 -2.47 -3.87
N ALA A 197 -13.41 -3.58 -4.00
CA ALA A 197 -14.77 -3.72 -3.52
C ALA A 197 -14.84 -3.96 -2.00
N GLY A 198 -16.01 -3.74 -1.40
CA GLY A 198 -16.30 -4.05 -0.02
C GLY A 198 -16.13 -2.88 0.96
N GLY A 199 -16.15 -3.18 2.24
CA GLY A 199 -15.90 -2.24 3.33
C GLY A 199 -14.44 -1.79 3.39
N LEU A 200 -14.14 -0.81 4.25
CA LEU A 200 -12.80 -0.25 4.36
C LEU A 200 -11.73 -1.28 4.73
N ASP A 201 -12.04 -2.18 5.64
CA ASP A 201 -11.21 -3.30 6.07
C ASP A 201 -10.85 -4.23 4.90
N GLN A 202 -11.86 -4.63 4.11
CA GLN A 202 -11.69 -5.46 2.91
C GLN A 202 -10.85 -4.75 1.84
N LYS A 203 -11.15 -3.48 1.56
CA LYS A 203 -10.36 -2.64 0.64
C LYS A 203 -8.90 -2.54 1.06
N LEU A 204 -8.65 -2.36 2.37
CA LEU A 204 -7.29 -2.31 2.91
C LEU A 204 -6.56 -3.64 2.75
N ILE A 205 -7.21 -4.76 3.08
CA ILE A 205 -6.61 -6.09 2.90
C ILE A 205 -6.25 -6.31 1.44
N ALA A 206 -7.16 -5.99 0.51
CA ALA A 206 -6.92 -6.11 -0.92
C ALA A 206 -5.75 -5.23 -1.39
N LEU A 207 -5.69 -3.98 -0.94
CA LEU A 207 -4.57 -3.08 -1.23
C LEU A 207 -3.25 -3.60 -0.65
N LEU A 208 -3.26 -4.10 0.59
CA LEU A 208 -2.08 -4.64 1.24
C LEU A 208 -1.58 -5.91 0.53
N ARG A 209 -2.49 -6.75 0.04
CA ARG A 209 -2.17 -7.93 -0.80
C ARG A 209 -1.59 -7.52 -2.14
N PHE A 210 -2.25 -6.61 -2.85
CA PHE A 210 -1.78 -6.07 -4.12
C PHE A 210 -0.35 -5.52 -4.03
N ARG A 211 -0.02 -4.90 -2.92
CA ARG A 211 1.31 -4.38 -2.63
C ARG A 211 2.28 -5.43 -2.08
N GLY A 212 1.83 -6.63 -1.76
CA GLY A 212 2.61 -7.71 -1.15
C GLY A 212 4.01 -7.90 -1.76
N PRO A 213 4.17 -7.95 -3.08
CA PRO A 213 5.48 -8.09 -3.73
C PRO A 213 6.53 -7.08 -3.31
N LEU A 214 6.13 -5.85 -2.97
CA LEU A 214 7.03 -4.78 -2.51
C LEU A 214 7.56 -5.00 -1.08
N THR A 215 6.99 -5.91 -0.32
CA THR A 215 7.30 -6.13 1.09
C THR A 215 8.23 -7.33 1.32
N GLY A 216 8.36 -8.21 0.34
CA GLY A 216 9.26 -9.34 0.33
C GLY A 216 10.71 -8.97 0.00
N GLY A 217 11.61 -9.95 0.08
CA GLY A 217 12.96 -9.82 -0.47
C GLY A 217 12.94 -9.84 -2.01
N ALA A 218 14.10 -9.62 -2.64
CA ALA A 218 14.24 -9.50 -4.10
C ALA A 218 13.62 -10.63 -4.94
N SER A 219 13.39 -11.80 -4.34
CA SER A 219 12.74 -12.96 -4.98
C SER A 219 11.21 -12.90 -5.02
N ALA A 220 10.57 -11.91 -4.42
CA ALA A 220 9.10 -11.82 -4.37
C ALA A 220 8.48 -11.25 -5.66
N MET A 221 9.28 -10.93 -6.67
CA MET A 221 8.84 -10.27 -7.90
C MET A 221 8.45 -11.24 -9.04
N HIS A 222 8.52 -12.54 -8.83
CA HIS A 222 7.91 -13.50 -9.76
C HIS A 222 6.44 -13.68 -9.39
N VAL A 223 5.61 -12.80 -9.87
CA VAL A 223 4.16 -12.98 -9.92
C VAL A 223 3.87 -13.67 -11.25
N VAL A 224 3.41 -14.89 -11.16
CA VAL A 224 2.74 -15.61 -12.27
C VAL A 224 1.42 -14.90 -12.58
#